data_736d66868373c7a2eff339b24f18ed9c
#
_entry.id   736d66868373c7a2eff339b24f18ed9c
#
_cell.length_a   1.000
_cell.length_b   1.000
_cell.length_c   1.000
_cell.angle_alpha   90.00
_cell.angle_beta   90.00
_cell.angle_gamma   90.00
#
_symmetry.space_group_name_H-M   'P 1'
#
loop_
_entity.id
_entity.type
_entity.pdbx_description
1 polymer ?
#
loop_
_entity_poly.entity_id
_entity_poly.type
_entity_poly.pdbx_seq_one_letter_code
_entity_poly.pdbx_strand_id
1 'polypeptide(L)'
;KTKIFFKPQSLKELIDFLELYSNRGKIFILGSGSNTLFKDDTYQGVIIKLGKKFSNISLLNENMIVAGSATTQKKLSEFAKDKNVSGMEFLSCIPGSVGGGIRMNSGCFGKEFKDILVSIQIVDFYGTIKTISANKINFKYRNTNLPKDNIFLSATFKGLKSNNIEIENYMNELKDKKDKAQPTKIKT
;
A
#
# COMPACT_ATOMS: atom_id res chain seq x y z
N LYS A 1 14.58 17.49 -4.43
CA LYS A 1 15.57 16.66 -5.15
C LYS A 1 16.09 15.55 -4.23
N THR A 2 16.77 14.51 -4.77
CA THR A 2 17.47 13.47 -4.01
C THR A 2 18.82 13.17 -4.67
N LYS A 3 19.81 12.73 -3.90
CA LYS A 3 21.10 12.28 -4.44
C LYS A 3 20.93 11.01 -5.27
N ILE A 4 20.17 10.03 -4.76
CA ILE A 4 19.96 8.75 -5.41
C ILE A 4 18.47 8.44 -5.41
N PHE A 5 17.93 8.13 -6.59
CA PHE A 5 16.60 7.60 -6.78
C PHE A 5 16.70 6.20 -7.36
N PHE A 6 16.29 5.20 -6.58
CA PHE A 6 16.38 3.81 -6.96
C PHE A 6 14.99 3.21 -7.18
N LYS A 7 14.81 2.55 -8.32
CA LYS A 7 13.54 1.93 -8.69
C LYS A 7 13.76 0.47 -9.08
N PRO A 8 13.88 -0.45 -8.10
CA PRO A 8 14.10 -1.87 -8.36
C PRO A 8 12.96 -2.46 -9.18
N GLN A 9 13.29 -3.28 -10.17
CA GLN A 9 12.32 -3.99 -11.01
C GLN A 9 12.12 -5.44 -10.56
N SER A 10 12.95 -5.95 -9.65
CA SER A 10 12.84 -7.29 -9.08
C SER A 10 13.23 -7.32 -7.61
N LEU A 11 12.81 -8.39 -6.92
CA LEU A 11 13.19 -8.61 -5.51
C LEU A 11 14.70 -8.80 -5.38
N LYS A 12 15.33 -9.54 -6.33
CA LYS A 12 16.77 -9.72 -6.33
C LYS A 12 17.49 -8.38 -6.41
N GLU A 13 17.11 -7.54 -7.35
CA GLU A 13 17.72 -6.21 -7.53
C GLU A 13 17.54 -5.32 -6.27
N LEU A 14 16.39 -5.43 -5.59
CA LEU A 14 16.18 -4.73 -4.33
C LEU A 14 17.10 -5.24 -3.23
N ILE A 15 17.24 -6.56 -3.07
CA ILE A 15 18.11 -7.18 -2.06
C ILE A 15 19.56 -6.85 -2.32
N ASP A 16 20.05 -7.06 -3.55
CA ASP A 16 21.43 -6.75 -3.95
C ASP A 16 21.79 -5.28 -3.61
N PHE A 17 20.83 -4.36 -3.87
CA PHE A 17 21.01 -2.95 -3.53
C PHE A 17 21.07 -2.71 -2.02
N LEU A 18 20.18 -3.33 -1.24
CA LEU A 18 20.13 -3.17 0.22
C LEU A 18 21.41 -3.68 0.87
N GLU A 19 21.93 -4.83 0.44
CA GLU A 19 23.19 -5.39 0.91
C GLU A 19 24.37 -4.45 0.63
N LEU A 20 24.43 -3.88 -0.58
CA LEU A 20 25.47 -2.92 -0.96
C LEU A 20 25.35 -1.58 -0.21
N TYR A 21 24.14 -1.14 0.10
CA TYR A 21 23.88 0.17 0.71
C TYR A 21 23.69 0.11 2.23
N SER A 22 23.71 -1.07 2.83
CA SER A 22 23.58 -1.27 4.27
C SER A 22 24.57 -0.37 5.03
N ASN A 23 24.06 0.38 6.00
CA ASN A 23 24.80 1.33 6.84
C ASN A 23 25.52 2.50 6.10
N ARG A 24 25.26 2.71 4.80
CA ARG A 24 25.90 3.79 4.02
C ARG A 24 25.13 5.10 3.98
N GLY A 25 23.95 5.14 4.57
CA GLY A 25 23.16 6.36 4.60
C GLY A 25 21.67 6.15 4.86
N LYS A 26 20.89 7.22 4.74
CA LYS A 26 19.46 7.21 4.97
C LYS A 26 18.72 6.60 3.76
N ILE A 27 17.74 5.75 4.04
CA ILE A 27 16.82 5.21 3.05
C ILE A 27 15.43 5.76 3.33
N PHE A 28 14.73 6.22 2.30
CA PHE A 28 13.35 6.62 2.35
C PHE A 28 12.53 5.80 1.33
N ILE A 29 11.49 5.14 1.80
CA ILE A 29 10.61 4.35 0.93
C ILE A 29 9.46 5.23 0.46
N LEU A 30 9.39 5.47 -0.84
CA LEU A 30 8.35 6.27 -1.47
C LEU A 30 7.28 5.36 -2.08
N GLY A 31 6.06 5.46 -1.59
CA GLY A 31 4.88 4.87 -2.23
C GLY A 31 4.46 5.67 -3.48
N SER A 32 3.16 5.94 -3.62
CA SER A 32 2.65 6.79 -4.71
C SER A 32 2.98 8.29 -4.53
N GLY A 33 3.39 8.71 -3.34
CA GLY A 33 3.68 10.11 -3.03
C GLY A 33 2.44 10.93 -2.65
N SER A 34 1.26 10.33 -2.55
CA SER A 34 -0.01 11.04 -2.30
C SER A 34 -0.12 11.68 -0.91
N ASN A 35 0.75 11.31 0.02
CA ASN A 35 0.81 11.88 1.38
C ASN A 35 2.26 12.17 1.78
N THR A 36 3.07 12.67 0.85
CA THR A 36 4.48 12.97 1.07
C THR A 36 4.78 14.39 0.60
N LEU A 37 5.22 15.22 1.52
CA LEU A 37 5.72 16.57 1.22
C LEU A 37 7.25 16.54 1.33
N PHE A 38 7.92 16.87 0.23
CA PHE A 38 9.36 17.05 0.23
C PHE A 38 9.70 18.51 0.47
N LYS A 39 10.74 18.75 1.28
CA LYS A 39 11.37 20.07 1.37
C LYS A 39 12.08 20.41 0.06
N ASP A 40 12.33 21.69 -0.18
CA ASP A 40 13.04 22.15 -1.39
C ASP A 40 14.49 21.70 -1.43
N ASP A 41 15.07 21.39 -0.28
CA ASP A 41 16.43 20.89 -0.15
C ASP A 41 16.62 19.52 -0.79
N THR A 42 17.86 19.22 -1.16
CA THR A 42 18.23 17.89 -1.65
C THR A 42 18.24 16.86 -0.51
N TYR A 43 17.42 15.83 -0.60
CA TYR A 43 17.43 14.73 0.37
C TYR A 43 18.77 14.01 0.37
N GLN A 44 19.44 13.98 1.53
CA GLN A 44 20.77 13.41 1.70
C GLN A 44 20.66 11.90 1.98
N GLY A 45 20.25 11.13 0.98
CA GLY A 45 20.04 9.69 1.09
C GLY A 45 19.51 9.10 -0.20
N VAL A 46 19.01 7.88 -0.12
CA VAL A 46 18.36 7.15 -1.21
C VAL A 46 16.85 7.22 -1.04
N ILE A 47 16.15 7.52 -2.12
CA ILE A 47 14.70 7.29 -2.23
C ILE A 47 14.49 6.00 -3.02
N ILE A 48 13.86 5.00 -2.40
CA ILE A 48 13.47 3.75 -3.07
C ILE A 48 12.00 3.83 -3.42
N LYS A 49 11.66 3.62 -4.69
CA LYS A 49 10.29 3.47 -5.19
C LYS A 49 10.16 2.14 -5.91
N LEU A 50 9.39 1.22 -5.36
CA LEU A 50 9.22 -0.11 -5.93
C LEU A 50 8.64 -0.05 -7.35
N GLY A 51 9.19 -0.85 -8.25
CA GLY A 51 8.82 -0.91 -9.66
C GLY A 51 7.55 -1.71 -9.92
N LYS A 52 7.17 -1.83 -11.20
CA LYS A 52 5.91 -2.45 -11.64
C LYS A 52 5.78 -3.93 -11.22
N LYS A 53 6.86 -4.68 -11.12
CA LYS A 53 6.80 -6.09 -10.69
C LYS A 53 6.34 -6.29 -9.24
N PHE A 54 6.34 -5.23 -8.42
CA PHE A 54 5.78 -5.24 -7.06
C PHE A 54 4.30 -4.80 -7.03
N SER A 55 3.61 -4.80 -8.18
CA SER A 55 2.19 -4.41 -8.29
C SER A 55 1.29 -5.52 -8.81
N ASN A 56 1.70 -6.78 -8.70
CA ASN A 56 0.88 -7.94 -9.05
C ASN A 56 -0.26 -8.12 -8.04
N ILE A 57 -1.41 -8.54 -8.55
CA ILE A 57 -2.56 -8.90 -7.71
C ILE A 57 -3.02 -10.28 -8.13
N SER A 58 -3.33 -11.14 -7.18
CA SER A 58 -3.88 -12.46 -7.42
C SER A 58 -4.91 -12.84 -6.35
N LEU A 59 -5.88 -13.66 -6.75
CA LEU A 59 -6.80 -14.31 -5.84
C LEU A 59 -6.10 -15.58 -5.27
N LEU A 60 -6.03 -15.69 -3.95
CA LEU A 60 -5.43 -16.84 -3.28
C LEU A 60 -6.46 -17.96 -3.07
N ASN A 61 -7.67 -17.57 -2.70
CA ASN A 61 -8.85 -18.44 -2.59
C ASN A 61 -10.13 -17.60 -2.75
N GLU A 62 -11.29 -18.14 -2.46
CA GLU A 62 -12.60 -17.49 -2.73
C GLU A 62 -12.75 -16.07 -2.15
N ASN A 63 -12.05 -15.75 -1.07
CA ASN A 63 -12.20 -14.47 -0.37
C ASN A 63 -10.89 -13.81 0.09
N MET A 64 -9.74 -14.36 -0.34
CA MET A 64 -8.44 -13.82 0.01
C MET A 64 -7.68 -13.36 -1.25
N ILE A 65 -7.15 -12.16 -1.18
CA ILE A 65 -6.41 -11.50 -2.26
C ILE A 65 -5.00 -11.17 -1.78
N VAL A 66 -4.01 -11.50 -2.61
CA VAL A 66 -2.62 -11.05 -2.42
C VAL A 66 -2.36 -9.89 -3.38
N ALA A 67 -1.83 -8.79 -2.85
CA ALA A 67 -1.44 -7.65 -3.67
C ALA A 67 -0.03 -7.17 -3.34
N GLY A 68 0.75 -6.89 -4.37
CA GLY A 68 2.04 -6.26 -4.24
C GLY A 68 1.92 -4.83 -3.70
N SER A 69 2.90 -4.41 -2.91
CA SER A 69 2.84 -3.13 -2.18
C SER A 69 2.87 -1.89 -3.09
N ALA A 70 3.36 -2.01 -4.33
CA ALA A 70 3.33 -0.94 -5.33
C ALA A 70 1.98 -0.83 -6.08
N THR A 71 1.05 -1.77 -5.87
CA THR A 71 -0.32 -1.69 -6.38
C THR A 71 -1.02 -0.44 -5.84
N THR A 72 -1.81 0.24 -6.66
CA THR A 72 -2.67 1.31 -6.15
C THR A 72 -3.86 0.74 -5.37
N GLN A 73 -4.30 1.44 -4.32
CA GLN A 73 -5.45 1.03 -3.51
C GLN A 73 -6.71 0.89 -4.39
N LYS A 74 -6.91 1.82 -5.31
CA LYS A 74 -8.02 1.75 -6.29
C LYS A 74 -7.98 0.46 -7.10
N LYS A 75 -6.80 0.06 -7.60
CA LYS A 75 -6.64 -1.16 -8.40
C LYS A 75 -6.93 -2.44 -7.61
N LEU A 76 -6.58 -2.44 -6.31
CA LEU A 76 -6.92 -3.54 -5.41
C LEU A 76 -8.45 -3.63 -5.20
N SER A 77 -9.12 -2.50 -4.99
CA SER A 77 -10.58 -2.45 -4.86
C SER A 77 -11.30 -2.92 -6.13
N GLU A 78 -10.86 -2.47 -7.30
CA GLU A 78 -11.40 -2.90 -8.60
C GLU A 78 -11.23 -4.40 -8.82
N PHE A 79 -10.03 -4.94 -8.52
CA PHE A 79 -9.77 -6.37 -8.62
C PHE A 79 -10.66 -7.18 -7.65
N ALA A 80 -10.83 -6.72 -6.42
CA ALA A 80 -11.69 -7.37 -5.44
C ALA A 80 -13.15 -7.44 -5.94
N LYS A 81 -13.68 -6.32 -6.51
CA LYS A 81 -14.98 -6.27 -7.16
C LYS A 81 -15.08 -7.33 -8.28
N ASP A 82 -14.12 -7.37 -9.19
CA ASP A 82 -14.12 -8.29 -10.32
C ASP A 82 -14.03 -9.78 -9.89
N LYS A 83 -13.56 -10.03 -8.67
CA LYS A 83 -13.49 -11.38 -8.07
C LYS A 83 -14.64 -11.65 -7.07
N ASN A 84 -15.64 -10.77 -7.01
CA ASN A 84 -16.80 -10.91 -6.11
C ASN A 84 -16.40 -10.96 -4.62
N VAL A 85 -15.36 -10.21 -4.25
CA VAL A 85 -14.84 -10.08 -2.88
C VAL A 85 -15.15 -8.68 -2.35
N SER A 86 -16.06 -8.58 -1.39
CA SER A 86 -16.44 -7.33 -0.72
C SER A 86 -15.51 -7.01 0.47
N GLY A 87 -15.63 -5.80 1.00
CA GLY A 87 -14.89 -5.30 2.16
C GLY A 87 -13.71 -4.40 1.79
N MET A 88 -13.37 -4.28 0.50
CA MET A 88 -12.27 -3.46 -0.01
C MET A 88 -12.73 -2.22 -0.80
N GLU A 89 -14.02 -1.92 -0.81
CA GLU A 89 -14.64 -0.84 -1.59
C GLU A 89 -14.09 0.54 -1.21
N PHE A 90 -13.86 0.76 0.09
CA PHE A 90 -13.33 2.01 0.62
C PHE A 90 -11.96 2.40 0.05
N LEU A 91 -11.17 1.42 -0.40
CA LEU A 91 -9.87 1.64 -1.02
C LEU A 91 -9.97 2.40 -2.34
N SER A 92 -11.12 2.34 -3.04
CA SER A 92 -11.37 3.10 -4.27
C SER A 92 -11.32 4.61 -4.06
N CYS A 93 -11.62 5.05 -2.83
CA CYS A 93 -11.66 6.46 -2.44
C CYS A 93 -10.30 7.00 -1.95
N ILE A 94 -9.30 6.13 -1.72
CA ILE A 94 -8.04 6.53 -1.12
C ILE A 94 -6.92 6.55 -2.17
N PRO A 95 -6.33 7.71 -2.48
CA PRO A 95 -5.18 7.76 -3.37
C PRO A 95 -3.96 7.16 -2.67
N GLY A 96 -3.16 6.40 -3.41
CA GLY A 96 -1.93 5.85 -2.84
C GLY A 96 -1.68 4.39 -3.22
N SER A 97 -0.54 3.87 -2.78
CA SER A 97 -0.18 2.46 -2.93
C SER A 97 -0.63 1.63 -1.73
N VAL A 98 -0.77 0.33 -1.93
CA VAL A 98 -1.07 -0.65 -0.87
C VAL A 98 -0.05 -0.54 0.26
N GLY A 99 1.27 -0.52 -0.04
CA GLY A 99 2.30 -0.39 0.99
C GLY A 99 2.20 0.90 1.79
N GLY A 100 1.92 2.03 1.13
CA GLY A 100 1.67 3.30 1.81
C GLY A 100 0.40 3.28 2.67
N GLY A 101 -0.66 2.64 2.17
CA GLY A 101 -1.92 2.44 2.89
C GLY A 101 -1.73 1.64 4.18
N ILE A 102 -1.01 0.53 4.11
CA ILE A 102 -0.68 -0.29 5.29
C ILE A 102 0.14 0.52 6.29
N ARG A 103 1.20 1.20 5.85
CA ARG A 103 2.07 2.02 6.72
C ARG A 103 1.29 3.05 7.53
N MET A 104 0.30 3.64 6.90
CA MET A 104 -0.55 4.69 7.47
C MET A 104 -1.83 4.15 8.11
N ASN A 105 -2.08 2.85 8.10
CA ASN A 105 -3.40 2.30 8.41
C ASN A 105 -4.50 3.15 7.77
N SER A 106 -4.37 3.39 6.47
CA SER A 106 -5.28 4.29 5.75
C SER A 106 -6.71 3.80 5.82
N GLY A 107 -7.64 4.72 5.94
CA GLY A 107 -9.06 4.40 5.96
C GLY A 107 -9.93 5.59 5.59
N CYS A 108 -11.16 5.30 5.27
CA CYS A 108 -12.24 6.27 5.09
C CYS A 108 -13.60 5.60 5.31
N PHE A 109 -14.60 6.39 5.63
CA PHE A 109 -15.98 5.93 5.85
C PHE A 109 -16.11 4.77 6.86
N GLY A 110 -15.32 4.84 7.96
CA GLY A 110 -15.38 3.88 9.05
C GLY A 110 -14.63 2.56 8.80
N LYS A 111 -13.94 2.41 7.67
CA LYS A 111 -13.09 1.26 7.37
C LYS A 111 -11.63 1.64 7.26
N GLU A 112 -10.73 0.76 7.70
CA GLU A 112 -9.28 0.93 7.68
C GLU A 112 -8.58 -0.34 7.16
N PHE A 113 -7.29 -0.23 6.82
CA PHE A 113 -6.50 -1.40 6.40
C PHE A 113 -6.49 -2.53 7.43
N LYS A 114 -6.49 -2.21 8.73
CA LYS A 114 -6.55 -3.21 9.81
C LYS A 114 -7.75 -4.16 9.70
N ASP A 115 -8.88 -3.70 9.13
CA ASP A 115 -10.12 -4.46 9.06
C ASP A 115 -10.08 -5.57 8.00
N ILE A 116 -9.16 -5.47 7.03
CA ILE A 116 -9.06 -6.40 5.90
C ILE A 116 -7.71 -7.11 5.82
N LEU A 117 -6.69 -6.63 6.53
CA LEU A 117 -5.32 -7.17 6.44
C LEU A 117 -5.20 -8.50 7.19
N VAL A 118 -4.59 -9.48 6.55
CA VAL A 118 -4.26 -10.79 7.14
C VAL A 118 -2.79 -10.87 7.49
N SER A 119 -1.92 -10.50 6.55
CA SER A 119 -0.47 -10.52 6.74
C SER A 119 0.22 -9.60 5.73
N ILE A 120 1.47 -9.24 6.04
CA ILE A 120 2.37 -8.56 5.14
C ILE A 120 3.67 -9.33 4.98
N GLN A 121 4.21 -9.34 3.78
CA GLN A 121 5.57 -9.78 3.51
C GLN A 121 6.46 -8.54 3.41
N ILE A 122 7.55 -8.55 4.15
CA ILE A 122 8.51 -7.44 4.21
C ILE A 122 9.91 -7.93 3.85
N VAL A 123 10.76 -7.00 3.46
CA VAL A 123 12.22 -7.15 3.51
C VAL A 123 12.79 -6.03 4.39
N ASP A 124 13.70 -6.37 5.31
CA ASP A 124 14.41 -5.37 6.09
C ASP A 124 15.61 -4.78 5.30
N PHE A 125 16.24 -3.75 5.85
CA PHE A 125 17.37 -3.12 5.16
C PHE A 125 18.63 -4.01 5.07
N TYR A 126 18.62 -5.19 5.69
CA TYR A 126 19.68 -6.20 5.59
C TYR A 126 19.34 -7.30 4.56
N GLY A 127 18.23 -7.17 3.82
CA GLY A 127 17.82 -8.15 2.82
C GLY A 127 17.02 -9.33 3.38
N THR A 128 16.74 -9.38 4.69
CA THR A 128 16.01 -10.49 5.32
C THR A 128 14.50 -10.37 5.05
N ILE A 129 13.93 -11.41 4.45
CA ILE A 129 12.50 -11.48 4.17
C ILE A 129 11.76 -12.12 5.35
N LYS A 130 10.64 -11.49 5.76
CA LYS A 130 9.77 -11.97 6.84
C LYS A 130 8.31 -11.79 6.47
N THR A 131 7.45 -12.65 7.01
CA THR A 131 6.00 -12.48 7.00
C THR A 131 5.51 -12.10 8.39
N ILE A 132 4.75 -11.01 8.48
CA ILE A 132 4.18 -10.50 9.73
C ILE A 132 2.66 -10.64 9.63
N SER A 133 2.07 -11.38 10.57
CA SER A 133 0.62 -11.50 10.68
C SER A 133 0.01 -10.20 11.22
N ALA A 134 -1.18 -9.85 10.75
CA ALA A 134 -1.87 -8.62 11.15
C ALA A 134 -2.13 -8.53 12.66
N ASN A 135 -2.33 -9.66 13.35
CA ASN A 135 -2.51 -9.69 14.80
C ASN A 135 -1.26 -9.29 15.62
N LYS A 136 -0.08 -9.25 14.98
CA LYS A 136 1.17 -8.77 15.58
C LYS A 136 1.42 -7.29 15.29
N ILE A 137 0.54 -6.63 14.54
CA ILE A 137 0.66 -5.22 14.18
C ILE A 137 -0.22 -4.40 15.10
N ASN A 138 0.38 -3.43 15.79
CA ASN A 138 -0.38 -2.47 16.58
C ASN A 138 -0.81 -1.31 15.67
N PHE A 139 -2.05 -1.37 15.19
CA PHE A 139 -2.65 -0.32 14.37
C PHE A 139 -3.16 0.82 15.24
N LYS A 140 -2.80 2.03 14.87
CA LYS A 140 -3.31 3.28 15.44
C LYS A 140 -3.83 4.18 14.33
N TYR A 141 -4.51 5.25 14.69
CA TYR A 141 -4.92 6.26 13.73
C TYR A 141 -3.71 6.79 12.97
N ARG A 142 -3.72 6.61 11.65
CA ARG A 142 -2.65 7.03 10.72
C ARG A 142 -1.25 6.51 11.07
N ASN A 143 -1.16 5.37 11.74
CA ASN A 143 0.12 4.80 12.17
C ASN A 143 0.04 3.27 12.37
N THR A 144 1.22 2.64 12.25
CA THR A 144 1.47 1.26 12.66
C THR A 144 2.80 1.20 13.42
N ASN A 145 2.96 0.22 14.32
CA ASN A 145 4.21 0.01 15.05
C ASN A 145 5.31 -0.70 14.23
N LEU A 146 5.10 -0.84 12.94
CA LEU A 146 6.06 -1.53 12.07
C LEU A 146 7.36 -0.71 11.95
N PRO A 147 8.54 -1.33 12.08
CA PRO A 147 9.82 -0.67 11.96
C PRO A 147 9.95 0.11 10.63
N LYS A 148 10.66 1.23 10.67
CA LYS A 148 10.83 2.10 9.49
C LYS A 148 11.78 1.52 8.45
N ASP A 149 12.62 0.58 8.85
CA ASP A 149 13.53 -0.18 8.00
C ASP A 149 12.89 -1.37 7.27
N ASN A 150 11.58 -1.57 7.46
CA ASN A 150 10.83 -2.59 6.75
C ASN A 150 10.25 -2.04 5.44
N ILE A 151 10.65 -2.63 4.33
CA ILE A 151 10.08 -2.39 3.00
C ILE A 151 8.99 -3.43 2.76
N PHE A 152 7.76 -3.00 2.53
CA PHE A 152 6.65 -3.90 2.26
C PHE A 152 6.73 -4.39 0.82
N LEU A 153 6.71 -5.71 0.62
CA LEU A 153 6.77 -6.36 -0.68
C LEU A 153 5.38 -6.68 -1.21
N SER A 154 4.57 -7.32 -0.39
CA SER A 154 3.19 -7.70 -0.68
C SER A 154 2.37 -7.82 0.60
N ALA A 155 1.05 -7.89 0.46
CA ALA A 155 0.15 -8.13 1.58
C ALA A 155 -1.00 -9.03 1.16
N THR A 156 -1.52 -9.80 2.12
CA THR A 156 -2.69 -10.65 1.99
C THR A 156 -3.87 -9.98 2.68
N PHE A 157 -4.98 -9.91 1.97
CA PHE A 157 -6.23 -9.31 2.43
C PHE A 157 -7.33 -10.35 2.44
N LYS A 158 -8.28 -10.20 3.36
CA LYS A 158 -9.47 -11.03 3.45
C LYS A 158 -10.71 -10.16 3.35
N GLY A 159 -11.62 -10.54 2.48
CA GLY A 159 -12.94 -9.96 2.35
C GLY A 159 -14.04 -10.99 2.60
N LEU A 160 -15.23 -10.69 2.13
CA LEU A 160 -16.40 -11.57 2.16
C LEU A 160 -16.85 -11.86 0.74
N LYS A 161 -17.43 -13.04 0.50
CA LYS A 161 -18.05 -13.34 -0.78
C LYS A 161 -19.31 -12.47 -0.96
N SER A 162 -19.44 -11.86 -2.11
CA SER A 162 -20.58 -10.99 -2.46
C SER A 162 -20.84 -11.11 -3.96
N ASN A 163 -21.55 -10.19 -4.55
CA ASN A 163 -21.69 -10.09 -5.99
C ASN A 163 -21.16 -8.75 -6.50
N ASN A 164 -20.75 -8.73 -7.76
CA ASN A 164 -20.12 -7.58 -8.40
C ASN A 164 -21.04 -6.34 -8.36
N ILE A 165 -22.34 -6.50 -8.56
CA ILE A 165 -23.29 -5.39 -8.63
C ILE A 165 -23.42 -4.70 -7.27
N GLU A 166 -23.54 -5.46 -6.19
CA GLU A 166 -23.60 -4.89 -4.82
C GLU A 166 -22.32 -4.14 -4.48
N ILE A 167 -21.16 -4.73 -4.78
CA ILE A 167 -19.86 -4.10 -4.55
C ILE A 167 -19.75 -2.81 -5.35
N GLU A 168 -20.15 -2.80 -6.63
CA GLU A 168 -20.10 -1.62 -7.49
C GLU A 168 -21.01 -0.51 -7.00
N ASN A 169 -22.25 -0.84 -6.62
CA ASN A 169 -23.19 0.11 -6.06
C ASN A 169 -22.62 0.77 -4.80
N TYR A 170 -22.04 -0.01 -3.90
CA TYR A 170 -21.42 0.53 -2.70
C TYR A 170 -20.16 1.38 -2.99
N MET A 171 -19.33 0.98 -3.96
CA MET A 171 -18.21 1.83 -4.42
C MET A 171 -18.70 3.19 -4.95
N ASN A 172 -19.81 3.21 -5.70
CA ASN A 172 -20.41 4.44 -6.21
C ASN A 172 -20.94 5.33 -5.11
N GLU A 173 -21.65 4.77 -4.11
CA GLU A 173 -22.07 5.52 -2.91
C GLU A 173 -20.90 6.17 -2.19
N LEU A 174 -19.80 5.42 -1.98
CA LEU A 174 -18.60 5.94 -1.30
C LEU A 174 -17.96 7.08 -2.11
N LYS A 175 -17.95 6.96 -3.43
CA LYS A 175 -17.47 8.00 -4.32
C LYS A 175 -18.31 9.27 -4.23
N ASP A 176 -19.63 9.15 -4.24
CA ASP A 176 -20.54 10.28 -4.11
C ASP A 176 -20.40 10.97 -2.75
N LYS A 177 -20.27 10.19 -1.67
CA LYS A 177 -19.99 10.73 -0.33
C LYS A 177 -18.66 11.50 -0.30
N LYS A 178 -17.64 10.98 -0.96
CA LYS A 178 -16.33 11.65 -1.06
C LYS A 178 -16.43 12.95 -1.85
N ASP A 179 -17.08 12.94 -3.01
CA ASP A 179 -17.20 14.11 -3.88
C ASP A 179 -18.01 15.24 -3.21
N LYS A 180 -18.97 14.89 -2.35
CA LYS A 180 -19.69 15.86 -1.51
C LYS A 180 -18.83 16.43 -0.38
N ALA A 181 -18.00 15.59 0.26
CA ALA A 181 -17.16 16.00 1.40
C ALA A 181 -15.86 16.72 0.96
N GLN A 182 -15.35 16.39 -0.20
CA GLN A 182 -14.09 16.92 -0.74
C GLN A 182 -14.27 17.24 -2.23
N PRO A 183 -14.78 18.42 -2.60
CA PRO A 183 -14.98 18.79 -4.00
C PRO A 183 -13.65 18.74 -4.77
N THR A 184 -13.46 17.73 -5.60
CA THR A 184 -12.23 17.52 -6.39
C THR A 184 -12.12 18.43 -7.62
N LYS A 185 -13.16 19.20 -7.93
CA LYS A 185 -13.25 20.05 -9.12
C LYS A 185 -12.68 21.47 -8.95
N ILE A 186 -12.29 21.86 -7.75
CA ILE A 186 -11.64 23.15 -7.52
C ILE A 186 -10.13 22.95 -7.69
N LYS A 187 -9.61 23.31 -8.87
CA LYS A 187 -8.16 23.48 -9.03
C LYS A 187 -7.75 24.71 -8.21
N THR A 188 -6.99 24.48 -7.15
CA THR A 188 -6.21 25.53 -6.50
C THR A 188 -4.98 25.82 -7.30
#